data_69127b6960fab1ea4e3f87292caa2492
#
_entry.id   69127b6960fab1ea4e3f87292caa2492
#
_cell.length_a   1.000
_cell.length_b   1.000
_cell.length_c   1.000
_cell.angle_alpha   90.00
_cell.angle_beta   90.00
_cell.angle_gamma   90.00
#
_symmetry.space_group_name_H-M   'P 1'
#
loop_
_entity.id
_entity.type
_entity.pdbx_description
1 polymer ?
#
loop_
_entity_poly.entity_id
_entity_poly.type
_entity_poly.pdbx_seq_one_letter_code
_entity_poly.pdbx_strand_id
1 'polypeptide(L)'
;MSKIPDHQPPTGNYAGDVTAQQSWSVLSTDPKAVLVDVRTQIEWTLIGKPDLSQIPGEPVYLQWVTAQGPNPNFINELQAALEARKVPKDAPVFFLCQSGGRSKIAAIQCAGLGYTASYNIAEGFEGALDERKHRNSISGWKVAGLPWSQA
;
A
#
# COMPACT_ATOMS: atom_id res chain seq x y z
N MET A 1 -3.35 8.11 -17.66
CA MET A 1 -3.19 7.08 -16.61
C MET A 1 -1.74 6.62 -16.56
N SER A 2 -1.21 6.55 -15.38
CA SER A 2 0.18 6.13 -15.19
C SER A 2 0.36 4.65 -15.47
N LYS A 3 1.45 4.31 -16.16
CA LYS A 3 1.84 2.91 -16.38
C LYS A 3 3.08 2.62 -15.57
N ILE A 4 3.18 1.41 -15.08
CA ILE A 4 4.30 0.97 -14.27
C ILE A 4 5.20 0.06 -15.11
N PRO A 5 6.45 0.47 -15.39
CA PRO A 5 7.38 -0.37 -16.13
C PRO A 5 7.64 -1.69 -15.42
N ASP A 6 7.81 -2.76 -16.18
CA ASP A 6 8.13 -4.10 -15.67
C ASP A 6 7.11 -4.67 -14.70
N HIS A 7 5.90 -4.10 -14.72
CA HIS A 7 4.80 -4.57 -13.90
C HIS A 7 4.25 -5.88 -14.44
N GLN A 8 4.01 -6.86 -13.53
CA GLN A 8 3.41 -8.12 -13.90
C GLN A 8 1.94 -7.90 -14.31
N PRO A 9 1.46 -8.57 -15.38
CA PRO A 9 0.04 -8.48 -15.72
C PRO A 9 -0.83 -8.89 -14.54
N PRO A 10 -1.99 -8.24 -14.35
CA PRO A 10 -2.85 -8.57 -13.23
C PRO A 10 -3.41 -9.98 -13.32
N THR A 11 -3.53 -10.61 -12.15
CA THR A 11 -4.24 -11.88 -11.99
C THR A 11 -5.37 -11.66 -11.00
N GLY A 12 -6.56 -12.18 -11.31
CA GLY A 12 -7.73 -11.96 -10.47
C GLY A 12 -8.34 -10.57 -10.68
N ASN A 13 -8.78 -9.92 -9.60
CA ASN A 13 -9.66 -8.76 -9.66
C ASN A 13 -9.00 -7.42 -9.32
N TYR A 14 -7.69 -7.34 -9.36
CA TYR A 14 -6.97 -6.09 -9.08
C TYR A 14 -5.91 -5.86 -10.15
N ALA A 15 -5.26 -4.68 -10.12
CA ALA A 15 -4.34 -4.31 -11.20
C ALA A 15 -3.01 -5.08 -11.16
N GLY A 16 -2.68 -5.71 -10.03
CA GLY A 16 -1.52 -6.57 -9.93
C GLY A 16 -0.56 -6.18 -8.82
N ASP A 17 0.54 -6.92 -8.73
CA ASP A 17 1.57 -6.68 -7.73
C ASP A 17 2.66 -5.77 -8.28
N VAL A 18 3.18 -4.90 -7.42
CA VAL A 18 4.31 -4.01 -7.74
C VAL A 18 5.33 -4.11 -6.62
N THR A 19 6.56 -3.66 -6.90
CA THR A 19 7.57 -3.51 -5.86
C THR A 19 7.37 -2.17 -5.14
N ALA A 20 7.99 -2.03 -3.98
CA ALA A 20 7.98 -0.75 -3.27
C ALA A 20 8.60 0.36 -4.14
N GLN A 21 9.68 0.06 -4.83
CA GLN A 21 10.34 1.04 -5.72
C GLN A 21 9.43 1.48 -6.86
N GLN A 22 8.69 0.56 -7.47
CA GLN A 22 7.74 0.90 -8.53
C GLN A 22 6.65 1.83 -8.01
N SER A 23 6.10 1.54 -6.81
CA SER A 23 5.08 2.41 -6.21
C SER A 23 5.65 3.81 -5.92
N TRP A 24 6.88 3.87 -5.41
CA TRP A 24 7.53 5.15 -5.13
C TRP A 24 7.70 5.99 -6.39
N SER A 25 8.11 5.35 -7.50
CA SER A 25 8.28 6.07 -8.76
C SER A 25 6.99 6.74 -9.23
N VAL A 26 5.87 6.05 -9.10
CA VAL A 26 4.57 6.61 -9.48
C VAL A 26 4.11 7.67 -8.48
N LEU A 27 4.22 7.38 -7.17
CA LEU A 27 3.84 8.35 -6.14
C LEU A 27 4.63 9.65 -6.25
N SER A 28 5.89 9.56 -6.68
CA SER A 28 6.75 10.74 -6.82
C SER A 28 6.38 11.63 -7.98
N THR A 29 5.72 11.10 -9.01
CA THR A 29 5.47 11.81 -10.26
C THR A 29 4.00 12.07 -10.55
N ASP A 30 3.09 11.30 -9.95
CA ASP A 30 1.65 11.42 -10.19
C ASP A 30 0.97 11.94 -8.91
N PRO A 31 0.55 13.22 -8.87
CA PRO A 31 -0.07 13.79 -7.67
C PRO A 31 -1.43 13.18 -7.34
N LYS A 32 -2.02 12.42 -8.26
CA LYS A 32 -3.29 11.73 -8.02
C LYS A 32 -3.10 10.33 -7.42
N ALA A 33 -1.88 9.81 -7.45
CA ALA A 33 -1.58 8.49 -6.89
C ALA A 33 -1.68 8.53 -5.36
N VAL A 34 -2.15 7.43 -4.77
CA VAL A 34 -2.40 7.33 -3.33
C VAL A 34 -1.74 6.08 -2.78
N LEU A 35 -1.12 6.21 -1.62
CA LEU A 35 -0.61 5.08 -0.83
C LEU A 35 -1.57 4.84 0.34
N VAL A 36 -2.08 3.62 0.46
CA VAL A 36 -2.95 3.21 1.58
C VAL A 36 -2.20 2.15 2.39
N ASP A 37 -1.88 2.51 3.64
CA ASP A 37 -1.22 1.60 4.58
C ASP A 37 -2.31 0.92 5.41
N VAL A 38 -2.45 -0.39 5.24
CA VAL A 38 -3.53 -1.16 5.86
C VAL A 38 -3.07 -1.94 7.09
N ARG A 39 -1.90 -1.58 7.63
CA ARG A 39 -1.38 -2.19 8.85
C ARG A 39 -2.15 -1.71 10.07
N THR A 40 -1.68 -2.10 11.26
CA THR A 40 -2.31 -1.73 12.52
C THR A 40 -1.65 -0.51 13.15
N GLN A 41 -2.37 0.13 14.08
CA GLN A 41 -1.85 1.24 14.85
C GLN A 41 -0.54 0.87 15.57
N ILE A 42 -0.47 -0.35 16.10
CA ILE A 42 0.74 -0.83 16.79
C ILE A 42 1.93 -0.88 15.83
N GLU A 43 1.72 -1.37 14.62
CA GLU A 43 2.78 -1.43 13.62
C GLU A 43 3.25 -0.02 13.25
N TRP A 44 2.34 0.92 13.05
CA TRP A 44 2.72 2.31 12.74
C TRP A 44 3.55 2.94 13.85
N THR A 45 3.19 2.65 15.10
CA THR A 45 3.87 3.23 16.27
C THR A 45 5.23 2.59 16.52
N LEU A 46 5.32 1.26 16.48
CA LEU A 46 6.51 0.53 16.89
C LEU A 46 7.46 0.20 15.74
N ILE A 47 6.92 -0.07 14.55
CA ILE A 47 7.72 -0.49 13.40
C ILE A 47 8.12 0.71 12.53
N GLY A 48 7.24 1.70 12.46
CA GLY A 48 7.45 2.89 11.64
C GLY A 48 6.42 3.00 10.53
N LYS A 49 6.50 4.10 9.78
CA LYS A 49 5.57 4.48 8.73
C LYS A 49 6.32 4.92 7.50
N PRO A 50 5.75 4.73 6.27
CA PRO A 50 6.33 5.36 5.10
C PRO A 50 6.27 6.87 5.23
N ASP A 51 7.32 7.56 4.78
CA ASP A 51 7.42 9.02 4.86
C ASP A 51 7.30 9.60 3.46
N LEU A 52 6.17 10.23 3.17
CA LEU A 52 5.91 10.86 1.87
C LEU A 52 6.11 12.38 1.91
N SER A 53 6.80 12.90 2.93
CA SER A 53 6.93 14.36 3.10
C SER A 53 7.68 15.05 1.96
N GLN A 54 8.48 14.30 1.18
CA GLN A 54 9.26 14.85 0.07
C GLN A 54 8.54 14.77 -1.28
N ILE A 55 7.35 14.19 -1.32
CA ILE A 55 6.58 14.01 -2.55
C ILE A 55 5.14 14.47 -2.33
N PRO A 56 4.34 14.65 -3.40
CA PRO A 56 2.93 15.05 -3.23
C PRO A 56 2.11 14.03 -2.46
N GLY A 57 1.19 14.50 -1.64
CA GLY A 57 0.23 13.65 -0.94
C GLY A 57 0.72 13.16 0.41
N GLU A 58 -0.15 12.46 1.08
CA GLU A 58 0.08 11.84 2.37
C GLU A 58 -0.51 10.44 2.35
N PRO A 59 0.07 9.48 3.08
CA PRO A 59 -0.53 8.14 3.15
C PRO A 59 -1.92 8.18 3.78
N VAL A 60 -2.77 7.28 3.34
CA VAL A 60 -4.03 6.98 4.02
C VAL A 60 -3.76 5.81 4.96
N TYR A 61 -4.10 5.96 6.24
CA TYR A 61 -3.91 4.91 7.24
C TYR A 61 -5.26 4.32 7.61
N LEU A 62 -5.49 3.06 7.21
CA LEU A 62 -6.76 2.36 7.45
C LEU A 62 -6.47 0.92 7.85
N GLN A 63 -6.77 0.55 9.09
CA GLN A 63 -6.55 -0.81 9.55
C GLN A 63 -7.48 -1.79 8.82
N TRP A 64 -6.89 -2.77 8.11
CA TRP A 64 -7.65 -3.87 7.53
C TRP A 64 -8.05 -4.88 8.62
N VAL A 65 -7.19 -5.03 9.64
CA VAL A 65 -7.47 -5.83 10.83
C VAL A 65 -7.17 -4.96 12.05
N THR A 66 -7.93 -5.15 13.13
CA THR A 66 -7.74 -4.43 14.39
C THR A 66 -7.36 -5.41 15.49
N ALA A 67 -7.15 -4.90 16.71
CA ALA A 67 -6.90 -5.75 17.88
C ALA A 67 -8.06 -6.71 18.16
N GLN A 68 -9.26 -6.40 17.68
CA GLN A 68 -10.46 -7.21 17.87
C GLN A 68 -10.76 -8.12 16.66
N GLY A 69 -9.88 -8.18 15.67
CA GLY A 69 -10.07 -8.97 14.46
C GLY A 69 -10.28 -8.12 13.21
N PRO A 70 -10.79 -8.71 12.12
CA PRO A 70 -11.00 -7.96 10.88
C PRO A 70 -11.87 -6.73 11.11
N ASN A 71 -11.54 -5.65 10.40
CA ASN A 71 -12.30 -4.40 10.49
C ASN A 71 -13.55 -4.51 9.61
N PRO A 72 -14.75 -4.60 10.18
CA PRO A 72 -15.98 -4.80 9.39
C PRO A 72 -16.34 -3.58 8.56
N ASN A 73 -15.77 -2.43 8.86
CA ASN A 73 -16.07 -1.17 8.17
C ASN A 73 -14.97 -0.77 7.19
N PHE A 74 -14.00 -1.66 6.92
CA PHE A 74 -12.85 -1.30 6.10
C PHE A 74 -13.24 -0.76 4.72
N ILE A 75 -14.13 -1.45 4.02
CA ILE A 75 -14.52 -1.04 2.66
C ILE A 75 -15.20 0.32 2.68
N ASN A 76 -16.08 0.56 3.66
CA ASN A 76 -16.77 1.85 3.79
C ASN A 76 -15.79 2.97 4.14
N GLU A 77 -14.84 2.69 5.04
CA GLU A 77 -13.81 3.66 5.40
C GLU A 77 -12.89 3.98 4.24
N LEU A 78 -12.51 2.97 3.48
CA LEU A 78 -11.69 3.14 2.29
C LEU A 78 -12.37 4.01 1.25
N GLN A 79 -13.63 3.69 0.93
CA GLN A 79 -14.41 4.46 -0.03
C GLN A 79 -14.53 5.92 0.41
N ALA A 80 -14.86 6.14 1.68
CA ALA A 80 -15.00 7.50 2.21
C ALA A 80 -13.68 8.27 2.12
N ALA A 81 -12.55 7.63 2.43
CA ALA A 81 -11.24 8.28 2.39
C ALA A 81 -10.87 8.67 0.95
N LEU A 82 -11.10 7.78 -0.01
CA LEU A 82 -10.77 8.07 -1.41
C LEU A 82 -11.69 9.13 -1.98
N GLU A 83 -12.97 9.12 -1.63
CA GLU A 83 -13.92 10.15 -2.06
C GLU A 83 -13.60 11.51 -1.46
N ALA A 84 -13.21 11.55 -0.18
CA ALA A 84 -12.83 12.78 0.48
C ALA A 84 -11.61 13.44 -0.18
N ARG A 85 -10.68 12.62 -0.70
CA ARG A 85 -9.52 13.13 -1.42
C ARG A 85 -9.78 13.35 -2.91
N LYS A 86 -11.01 13.07 -3.37
CA LYS A 86 -11.41 13.21 -4.77
C LYS A 86 -10.52 12.40 -5.71
N VAL A 87 -10.16 11.18 -5.29
CA VAL A 87 -9.30 10.30 -6.08
C VAL A 87 -10.09 9.78 -7.29
N PRO A 88 -9.59 10.01 -8.53
CA PRO A 88 -10.25 9.48 -9.72
C PRO A 88 -10.23 7.96 -9.73
N LYS A 89 -11.24 7.36 -10.36
CA LYS A 89 -11.35 5.89 -10.43
C LYS A 89 -10.21 5.23 -11.21
N ASP A 90 -9.50 5.97 -12.04
CA ASP A 90 -8.36 5.45 -12.81
C ASP A 90 -7.00 5.86 -12.22
N ALA A 91 -6.97 6.57 -11.10
CA ALA A 91 -5.72 6.94 -10.46
C ALA A 91 -5.08 5.73 -9.78
N PRO A 92 -3.74 5.64 -9.76
CA PRO A 92 -3.07 4.54 -9.07
C PRO A 92 -3.30 4.59 -7.56
N VAL A 93 -3.71 3.46 -6.98
CA VAL A 93 -3.87 3.32 -5.53
C VAL A 93 -3.02 2.12 -5.12
N PHE A 94 -2.06 2.36 -4.24
CA PHE A 94 -1.11 1.34 -3.79
C PHE A 94 -1.42 0.93 -2.36
N PHE A 95 -1.47 -0.37 -2.11
CA PHE A 95 -1.78 -0.91 -0.79
C PHE A 95 -0.53 -1.53 -0.17
N LEU A 96 -0.26 -1.17 1.08
CA LEU A 96 0.93 -1.57 1.82
C LEU A 96 0.54 -2.25 3.12
N CYS A 97 1.14 -3.42 3.38
CA CYS A 97 1.09 -4.04 4.71
C CYS A 97 2.50 -4.51 5.08
N GLN A 98 2.62 -5.49 5.97
CA GLN A 98 3.95 -5.93 6.40
C GLN A 98 4.71 -6.66 5.30
N SER A 99 4.05 -7.62 4.62
CA SER A 99 4.70 -8.49 3.64
C SER A 99 3.83 -8.82 2.43
N GLY A 100 2.74 -8.10 2.21
CA GLY A 100 1.93 -8.18 1.00
C GLY A 100 0.64 -8.97 1.10
N GLY A 101 0.35 -9.66 2.19
CA GLY A 101 -0.84 -10.51 2.31
C GLY A 101 -2.15 -9.75 2.51
N ARG A 102 -2.22 -8.94 3.54
CA ARG A 102 -3.41 -8.12 3.85
C ARG A 102 -3.67 -7.10 2.75
N SER A 103 -2.62 -6.50 2.25
CA SER A 103 -2.72 -5.44 1.24
C SER A 103 -3.22 -5.97 -0.10
N LYS A 104 -2.92 -7.23 -0.43
CA LYS A 104 -3.46 -7.83 -1.65
C LYS A 104 -4.98 -7.92 -1.59
N ILE A 105 -5.51 -8.38 -0.46
CA ILE A 105 -6.97 -8.46 -0.28
C ILE A 105 -7.59 -7.07 -0.33
N ALA A 106 -6.94 -6.09 0.31
CA ALA A 106 -7.42 -4.70 0.27
C ALA A 106 -7.45 -4.15 -1.15
N ALA A 107 -6.43 -4.45 -1.97
CA ALA A 107 -6.39 -4.02 -3.37
C ALA A 107 -7.54 -4.63 -4.17
N ILE A 108 -7.84 -5.91 -3.94
CA ILE A 108 -8.97 -6.59 -4.58
C ILE A 108 -10.29 -5.91 -4.19
N GLN A 109 -10.46 -5.60 -2.91
CA GLN A 109 -11.66 -4.92 -2.42
C GLN A 109 -11.81 -3.52 -3.03
N CYS A 110 -10.70 -2.79 -3.15
CA CYS A 110 -10.70 -1.46 -3.76
C CYS A 110 -11.08 -1.53 -5.25
N ALA A 111 -10.55 -2.51 -5.96
CA ALA A 111 -10.91 -2.73 -7.36
C ALA A 111 -12.40 -3.01 -7.50
N GLY A 112 -13.00 -3.73 -6.54
CA GLY A 112 -14.43 -3.98 -6.50
C GLY A 112 -15.26 -2.72 -6.35
N LEU A 113 -14.69 -1.65 -5.81
CA LEU A 113 -15.36 -0.34 -5.72
C LEU A 113 -15.24 0.48 -7.01
N GLY A 114 -14.55 -0.05 -8.02
CA GLY A 114 -14.40 0.62 -9.31
C GLY A 114 -13.07 1.34 -9.51
N TYR A 115 -12.15 1.27 -8.55
CA TYR A 115 -10.82 1.85 -8.70
C TYR A 115 -9.95 0.89 -9.49
N THR A 116 -9.82 1.13 -10.80
CA THR A 116 -9.26 0.17 -11.75
C THR A 116 -7.74 0.00 -11.65
N ALA A 117 -7.04 0.96 -11.05
CA ALA A 117 -5.59 0.92 -10.89
C ALA A 117 -5.20 0.66 -9.42
N SER A 118 -5.84 -0.34 -8.80
CA SER A 118 -5.56 -0.77 -7.43
C SER A 118 -4.45 -1.82 -7.44
N TYR A 119 -3.29 -1.48 -6.87
CA TYR A 119 -2.09 -2.33 -6.86
C TYR A 119 -1.72 -2.76 -5.45
N ASN A 120 -1.13 -3.94 -5.35
CA ASN A 120 -0.55 -4.44 -4.11
C ASN A 120 0.97 -4.23 -4.13
N ILE A 121 1.52 -3.64 -3.08
CA ILE A 121 2.97 -3.63 -2.89
C ILE A 121 3.34 -4.98 -2.29
N ALA A 122 3.70 -5.93 -3.16
CA ALA A 122 3.79 -7.34 -2.81
C ALA A 122 4.84 -7.65 -1.74
N GLU A 123 5.92 -6.89 -1.70
CA GLU A 123 6.98 -7.10 -0.69
C GLU A 123 6.68 -6.40 0.64
N GLY A 124 5.72 -5.46 0.66
CA GLY A 124 5.31 -4.79 1.89
C GLY A 124 6.35 -3.84 2.46
N PHE A 125 6.13 -3.48 3.73
CA PHE A 125 7.01 -2.53 4.43
C PHE A 125 8.29 -3.19 4.93
N GLU A 126 8.19 -4.44 5.39
CA GLU A 126 9.30 -5.17 6.01
C GLU A 126 9.80 -6.36 5.18
N GLY A 127 9.06 -6.76 4.16
CA GLY A 127 9.44 -7.83 3.27
C GLY A 127 9.28 -9.23 3.84
N ALA A 128 9.86 -10.20 3.14
CA ALA A 128 9.82 -11.60 3.51
C ALA A 128 10.83 -11.90 4.62
N LEU A 129 10.61 -13.01 5.31
CA LEU A 129 11.58 -13.53 6.27
C LEU A 129 12.78 -14.11 5.51
N ASP A 130 14.00 -13.85 6.01
CA ASP A 130 15.21 -14.47 5.49
C ASP A 130 15.42 -15.86 6.13
N GLU A 131 16.58 -16.48 5.83
CA GLU A 131 16.90 -17.81 6.34
C GLU A 131 16.96 -17.88 7.87
N ARG A 132 17.21 -16.75 8.52
CA ARG A 132 17.27 -16.64 9.98
C ARG A 132 15.93 -16.19 10.57
N LYS A 133 14.90 -16.11 9.74
CA LYS A 133 13.56 -15.63 10.11
C LYS A 133 13.57 -14.18 10.56
N HIS A 134 14.40 -13.35 9.91
CA HIS A 134 14.43 -11.91 10.12
C HIS A 134 13.79 -11.20 8.93
N ARG A 135 13.02 -10.16 9.22
CA ARG A 135 12.50 -9.25 8.20
C ARG A 135 13.50 -8.11 7.98
N ASN A 136 13.24 -7.28 6.99
CA ASN A 136 14.05 -6.11 6.66
C ASN A 136 15.46 -6.47 6.18
N SER A 137 15.61 -7.63 5.56
CA SER A 137 16.90 -8.03 5.04
C SER A 137 16.89 -8.40 3.56
N ILE A 138 15.75 -8.87 3.02
CA ILE A 138 15.64 -9.34 1.64
C ILE A 138 14.95 -8.32 0.75
N SER A 139 13.79 -7.81 1.19
CA SER A 139 12.90 -7.01 0.36
C SER A 139 12.05 -6.09 1.23
N GLY A 140 11.28 -5.23 0.59
CA GLY A 140 10.33 -4.34 1.25
C GLY A 140 10.73 -2.88 1.16
N TRP A 141 9.82 -2.02 1.62
CA TRP A 141 9.98 -0.57 1.60
C TRP A 141 11.29 -0.12 2.24
N LYS A 142 11.57 -0.65 3.44
CA LYS A 142 12.79 -0.30 4.18
C LYS A 142 14.05 -0.78 3.47
N VAL A 143 14.07 -2.01 2.98
CA VAL A 143 15.23 -2.59 2.28
C VAL A 143 15.50 -1.83 0.99
N ALA A 144 14.46 -1.38 0.30
CA ALA A 144 14.59 -0.60 -0.92
C ALA A 144 15.18 0.80 -0.67
N GLY A 145 15.38 1.18 0.59
CA GLY A 145 15.95 2.49 0.93
C GLY A 145 14.97 3.64 0.81
N LEU A 146 13.68 3.35 0.76
CA LEU A 146 12.65 4.39 0.64
C LEU A 146 12.43 5.08 1.98
N PRO A 147 12.01 6.36 1.98
CA PRO A 147 11.85 7.11 3.23
C PRO A 147 10.82 6.51 4.18
N TRP A 148 11.17 6.45 5.45
CA TRP A 148 10.27 6.01 6.51
C TRP A 148 10.68 6.68 7.82
N SER A 149 9.75 6.70 8.78
CA SER A 149 10.01 7.33 10.08
C SER A 149 9.36 6.52 11.20
N GLN A 150 9.92 6.67 12.39
CA GLN A 150 9.29 6.20 13.63
C GLN A 150 8.88 7.43 14.44
N ALA A 151 7.71 7.35 15.01
CA ALA A 151 7.19 8.46 15.80
C ALA A 151 7.95 8.62 17.10
#